data_984ce03db4418e491cbf08fa3715deaa
#
_entry.id   984ce03db4418e491cbf08fa3715deaa
#
_cell.length_a   1.000
_cell.length_b   1.000
_cell.length_c   1.000
_cell.angle_alpha   90.00
_cell.angle_beta   90.00
_cell.angle_gamma   90.00
#
_symmetry.space_group_name_H-M   'P 1'
#
loop_
_entity.id
_entity.type
_entity.pdbx_description
1 polymer ?
#
loop_
_entity_poly.entity_id
_entity_poly.type
_entity_poly.pdbx_seq_one_letter_code
_entity_poly.pdbx_strand_id
1 'polypeptide(L)'
;VSDKSHFFAHLARLKLINRWPLMHNVRTENVQEHSLQVAMVAHALALIKNKFFGGTLNPDRIATMAIFHDVSEVLTGDLPTPVKYFNPAIKEEYKKIEKIAENKLIEMAPEAFREDYAALIDHHYHSKEEAVIVKAADVLCAYLKTLEELAAGNQEFKLAK
;
A
#
# COMPACT_ATOMS: atom_id res chain seq x y z
N VAL A 1 0.65 29.62 16.34
CA VAL A 1 0.91 28.40 15.59
C VAL A 1 0.04 27.29 16.13
N SER A 2 -1.11 27.08 15.60
CA SER A 2 -1.96 25.96 15.98
C SER A 2 -2.68 25.45 14.72
N ASP A 3 -1.94 25.01 13.75
CA ASP A 3 -2.49 24.15 12.71
C ASP A 3 -2.55 22.74 13.30
N LYS A 4 -3.72 22.38 13.80
CA LYS A 4 -4.00 21.02 14.24
C LYS A 4 -4.06 20.14 12.98
N SER A 5 -2.92 19.60 12.60
CA SER A 5 -2.86 18.64 11.52
C SER A 5 -3.55 17.33 11.94
N HIS A 6 -4.53 16.90 11.16
CA HIS A 6 -5.17 15.60 11.34
C HIS A 6 -4.45 14.46 10.61
N PHE A 7 -3.37 14.74 9.89
CA PHE A 7 -2.63 13.78 9.09
C PHE A 7 -2.18 12.55 9.90
N PHE A 8 -1.49 12.76 11.02
CA PHE A 8 -1.01 11.66 11.86
C PHE A 8 -2.14 10.89 12.52
N ALA A 9 -3.25 11.55 12.84
CA ALA A 9 -4.44 10.89 13.36
C ALA A 9 -5.07 9.95 12.30
N HIS A 10 -5.05 10.33 11.02
CA HIS A 10 -5.48 9.47 9.92
C HIS A 10 -4.50 8.30 9.73
N LEU A 11 -3.17 8.55 9.70
CA LEU A 11 -2.18 7.47 9.61
C LEU A 11 -2.37 6.43 10.72
N ALA A 12 -2.64 6.86 11.95
CA ALA A 12 -2.88 5.95 13.08
C ALA A 12 -4.11 5.07 12.90
N ARG A 13 -5.03 5.41 11.99
CA ARG A 13 -6.23 4.62 11.68
C ARG A 13 -5.99 3.48 10.70
N LEU A 14 -4.87 3.42 10.00
CA LEU A 14 -4.54 2.33 9.07
C LEU A 14 -4.65 0.95 9.74
N LYS A 15 -4.35 0.85 11.03
CA LYS A 15 -4.54 -0.37 11.85
C LYS A 15 -6.00 -0.82 11.98
N LEU A 16 -6.96 0.05 11.68
CA LEU A 16 -8.40 -0.24 11.76
C LEU A 16 -8.98 -0.70 10.42
N ILE A 17 -8.21 -0.60 9.34
CA ILE A 17 -8.65 -0.99 8.00
C ILE A 17 -8.22 -2.44 7.77
N ASN A 18 -9.18 -3.34 7.85
CA ASN A 18 -8.93 -4.76 7.61
C ASN A 18 -8.87 -5.05 6.12
N ARG A 19 -7.89 -5.85 5.74
CA ARG A 19 -7.74 -6.40 4.39
C ARG A 19 -8.56 -7.70 4.25
N TRP A 20 -8.85 -8.08 3.01
CA TRP A 20 -9.63 -9.29 2.71
C TRP A 20 -11.05 -9.29 3.33
N PRO A 21 -11.80 -8.18 3.23
CA PRO A 21 -13.04 -8.01 4.01
C PRO A 21 -14.20 -8.93 3.57
N LEU A 22 -14.11 -9.54 2.38
CA LEU A 22 -15.13 -10.48 1.89
C LEU A 22 -14.78 -11.97 2.11
N MET A 23 -13.68 -12.24 2.83
CA MET A 23 -13.18 -13.58 3.09
C MET A 23 -13.11 -13.86 4.58
N HIS A 24 -13.39 -15.09 4.96
CA HIS A 24 -13.09 -15.55 6.31
C HIS A 24 -11.56 -15.63 6.47
N ASN A 25 -11.04 -15.03 7.52
CA ASN A 25 -9.61 -15.01 7.82
C ASN A 25 -9.35 -15.79 9.11
N VAL A 26 -8.39 -16.72 9.09
CA VAL A 26 -7.87 -17.36 10.30
C VAL A 26 -7.07 -16.34 11.11
N ARG A 27 -6.28 -15.53 10.41
CA ARG A 27 -5.57 -14.39 10.99
C ARG A 27 -5.94 -13.11 10.25
N THR A 28 -6.56 -12.17 10.96
CA THR A 28 -6.84 -10.85 10.39
C THR A 28 -5.55 -10.10 10.06
N GLU A 29 -5.55 -9.41 8.94
CA GLU A 29 -4.48 -8.51 8.52
C GLU A 29 -5.07 -7.11 8.33
N ASN A 30 -4.39 -6.09 8.85
CA ASN A 30 -4.76 -4.70 8.61
C ASN A 30 -3.75 -4.02 7.67
N VAL A 31 -4.15 -2.86 7.11
CA VAL A 31 -3.32 -2.12 6.14
C VAL A 31 -1.98 -1.71 6.72
N GLN A 32 -1.90 -1.39 8.01
CA GLN A 32 -0.64 -0.98 8.64
C GLN A 32 0.36 -2.13 8.73
N GLU A 33 -0.07 -3.32 9.14
CA GLU A 33 0.77 -4.53 9.18
C GLU A 33 1.23 -4.93 7.77
N HIS A 34 0.31 -4.93 6.82
CA HIS A 34 0.61 -5.18 5.42
C HIS A 34 1.64 -4.19 4.85
N SER A 35 1.45 -2.90 5.04
CA SER A 35 2.35 -1.87 4.54
C SER A 35 3.77 -2.01 5.12
N LEU A 36 3.90 -2.38 6.40
CA LEU A 36 5.20 -2.66 6.99
C LEU A 36 5.87 -3.88 6.35
N GLN A 37 5.12 -4.95 6.13
CA GLN A 37 5.64 -6.16 5.46
C GLN A 37 6.07 -5.85 4.03
N VAL A 38 5.26 -5.10 3.28
CA VAL A 38 5.59 -4.64 1.92
C VAL A 38 6.86 -3.81 1.91
N ALA A 39 7.05 -2.91 2.89
CA ALA A 39 8.27 -2.10 3.00
C ALA A 39 9.52 -2.94 3.18
N MET A 40 9.48 -3.96 4.03
CA MET A 40 10.62 -4.89 4.23
C MET A 40 10.95 -5.67 2.95
N VAL A 41 9.93 -6.17 2.26
CA VAL A 41 10.11 -6.93 1.00
C VAL A 41 10.58 -6.00 -0.13
N ALA A 42 10.02 -4.80 -0.26
CA ALA A 42 10.40 -3.83 -1.28
C ALA A 42 11.87 -3.39 -1.12
N HIS A 43 12.31 -3.16 0.12
CA HIS A 43 13.72 -2.89 0.42
C HIS A 43 14.62 -4.02 -0.08
N ALA A 44 14.29 -5.27 0.25
CA ALA A 44 15.05 -6.44 -0.18
C ALA A 44 15.09 -6.58 -1.72
N LEU A 45 13.94 -6.38 -2.39
CA LEU A 45 13.86 -6.41 -3.86
C LEU A 45 14.72 -5.33 -4.51
N ALA A 46 14.75 -4.11 -3.95
CA ALA A 46 15.63 -3.06 -4.44
C ALA A 46 17.12 -3.40 -4.29
N LEU A 47 17.51 -4.01 -3.15
CA LEU A 47 18.88 -4.51 -2.95
C LEU A 47 19.23 -5.60 -3.96
N ILE A 48 18.34 -6.56 -4.19
CA ILE A 48 18.53 -7.65 -5.16
C ILE A 48 18.70 -7.05 -6.56
N LYS A 49 17.81 -6.12 -6.96
CA LYS A 49 17.89 -5.43 -8.24
C LYS A 49 19.24 -4.74 -8.43
N ASN A 50 19.71 -4.02 -7.42
CA ASN A 50 20.99 -3.31 -7.50
C ASN A 50 22.18 -4.26 -7.58
N LYS A 51 22.22 -5.30 -6.75
CA LYS A 51 23.38 -6.19 -6.64
C LYS A 51 23.51 -7.19 -7.77
N PHE A 52 22.40 -7.67 -8.30
CA PHE A 52 22.41 -8.79 -9.25
C PHE A 52 21.92 -8.41 -10.66
N PHE A 53 21.26 -7.27 -10.81
CA PHE A 53 20.64 -6.87 -12.08
C PHE A 53 21.01 -5.46 -12.54
N GLY A 54 22.09 -4.89 -11.97
CA GLY A 54 22.64 -3.60 -12.40
C GLY A 54 21.74 -2.39 -12.15
N GLY A 55 20.83 -2.47 -11.16
CA GLY A 55 19.98 -1.34 -10.76
C GLY A 55 20.76 -0.30 -9.94
N THR A 56 20.18 0.91 -9.84
CA THR A 56 20.68 2.04 -9.06
C THR A 56 19.61 2.65 -8.16
N LEU A 57 18.69 1.81 -7.69
CA LEU A 57 17.58 2.22 -6.85
C LEU A 57 18.06 2.65 -5.45
N ASN A 58 17.31 3.52 -4.81
CA ASN A 58 17.49 3.81 -3.38
C ASN A 58 16.58 2.90 -2.54
N PRO A 59 17.10 1.87 -1.87
CA PRO A 59 16.29 0.90 -1.14
C PRO A 59 15.52 1.53 0.02
N ASP A 60 16.12 2.51 0.73
CA ASP A 60 15.49 3.17 1.88
C ASP A 60 14.31 4.03 1.44
N ARG A 61 14.45 4.76 0.32
CA ARG A 61 13.35 5.51 -0.27
C ARG A 61 12.22 4.56 -0.69
N ILE A 62 12.52 3.46 -1.35
CA ILE A 62 11.53 2.49 -1.81
C ILE A 62 10.79 1.86 -0.63
N ALA A 63 11.48 1.51 0.45
CA ALA A 63 10.87 1.03 1.68
C ALA A 63 9.91 2.07 2.27
N THR A 64 10.34 3.35 2.31
CA THR A 64 9.48 4.43 2.81
C THR A 64 8.26 4.65 1.92
N MET A 65 8.41 4.63 0.59
CA MET A 65 7.27 4.68 -0.35
C MET A 65 6.30 3.53 -0.10
N ALA A 66 6.80 2.32 0.14
CA ALA A 66 5.98 1.14 0.40
C ALA A 66 5.18 1.26 1.72
N ILE A 67 5.70 1.96 2.74
CA ILE A 67 4.94 2.26 3.97
C ILE A 67 3.67 3.05 3.65
N PHE A 68 3.71 3.94 2.65
CA PHE A 68 2.62 4.84 2.31
C PHE A 68 1.81 4.40 1.08
N HIS A 69 2.09 3.23 0.47
CA HIS A 69 1.50 2.86 -0.81
C HIS A 69 -0.04 2.70 -0.79
N ASP A 70 -0.60 2.24 0.33
CA ASP A 70 -2.04 2.07 0.55
C ASP A 70 -2.60 3.13 1.55
N VAL A 71 -1.90 4.24 1.77
CA VAL A 71 -2.31 5.23 2.78
C VAL A 71 -3.68 5.86 2.49
N SER A 72 -4.06 5.96 1.23
CA SER A 72 -5.38 6.48 0.81
C SER A 72 -6.54 5.64 1.34
N GLU A 73 -6.31 4.36 1.66
CA GLU A 73 -7.32 3.46 2.20
C GLU A 73 -7.84 3.88 3.58
N VAL A 74 -7.12 4.74 4.30
CA VAL A 74 -7.66 5.33 5.53
C VAL A 74 -8.91 6.18 5.28
N LEU A 75 -9.11 6.68 4.06
CA LEU A 75 -10.28 7.44 3.63
C LEU A 75 -11.25 6.61 2.78
N THR A 76 -10.74 5.68 1.96
CA THR A 76 -11.55 4.90 1.01
C THR A 76 -11.95 3.53 1.55
N GLY A 77 -11.23 3.00 2.54
CA GLY A 77 -11.26 1.59 2.90
C GLY A 77 -10.51 0.72 1.89
N ASP A 78 -10.25 -0.53 2.26
CA ASP A 78 -9.72 -1.55 1.34
C ASP A 78 -10.85 -2.05 0.42
N LEU A 79 -10.77 -1.72 -0.86
CA LEU A 79 -11.75 -2.21 -1.84
C LEU A 79 -11.39 -3.63 -2.27
N PRO A 80 -12.27 -4.62 -2.05
CA PRO A 80 -12.00 -5.99 -2.44
C PRO A 80 -11.66 -6.12 -3.91
N THR A 81 -10.60 -6.87 -4.22
CA THR A 81 -10.10 -7.09 -5.59
C THR A 81 -11.21 -7.50 -6.58
N PRO A 82 -12.15 -8.43 -6.24
CA PRO A 82 -13.25 -8.77 -7.15
C PRO A 82 -14.15 -7.59 -7.51
N VAL A 83 -14.34 -6.64 -6.59
CA VAL A 83 -15.12 -5.42 -6.84
C VAL A 83 -14.32 -4.43 -7.69
N LYS A 84 -13.05 -4.21 -7.34
CA LYS A 84 -12.15 -3.29 -8.05
C LYS A 84 -11.98 -3.65 -9.53
N TYR A 85 -11.99 -4.93 -9.86
CA TYR A 85 -11.81 -5.44 -11.22
C TYR A 85 -13.09 -5.97 -11.86
N PHE A 86 -14.27 -5.67 -11.30
CA PHE A 86 -15.54 -6.13 -11.83
C PHE A 86 -15.79 -5.65 -13.27
N ASN A 87 -15.44 -4.41 -13.56
CA ASN A 87 -15.38 -3.88 -14.92
C ASN A 87 -14.36 -2.72 -15.04
N PRO A 88 -13.93 -2.36 -16.27
CA PRO A 88 -12.95 -1.28 -16.47
C PRO A 88 -13.40 0.08 -15.95
N ALA A 89 -14.69 0.41 -16.03
CA ALA A 89 -15.21 1.69 -15.59
C ALA A 89 -15.09 1.84 -14.06
N ILE A 90 -15.42 0.81 -13.28
CA ILE A 90 -15.25 0.82 -11.82
C ILE A 90 -13.78 1.01 -11.46
N LYS A 91 -12.88 0.31 -12.14
CA LYS A 91 -11.44 0.45 -11.91
C LYS A 91 -10.93 1.87 -12.14
N GLU A 92 -11.38 2.52 -13.22
CA GLU A 92 -10.98 3.89 -13.54
C GLU A 92 -11.54 4.91 -12.55
N GLU A 93 -12.82 4.79 -12.20
CA GLU A 93 -13.46 5.67 -11.22
C GLU A 93 -12.83 5.49 -9.83
N TYR A 94 -12.49 4.26 -9.45
CA TYR A 94 -11.83 4.01 -8.17
C TYR A 94 -10.44 4.65 -8.11
N LYS A 95 -9.65 4.61 -9.18
CA LYS A 95 -8.37 5.33 -9.26
C LYS A 95 -8.50 6.84 -9.06
N LYS A 96 -9.58 7.43 -9.56
CA LYS A 96 -9.86 8.86 -9.32
C LYS A 96 -10.16 9.13 -7.84
N ILE A 97 -10.91 8.23 -7.20
CA ILE A 97 -11.20 8.30 -5.76
C ILE A 97 -9.91 8.16 -4.94
N GLU A 98 -9.06 7.17 -5.26
CA GLU A 98 -7.75 7.00 -4.63
C GLU A 98 -6.91 8.30 -4.76
N LYS A 99 -6.86 8.90 -5.95
CA LYS A 99 -6.13 10.15 -6.17
C LYS A 99 -6.67 11.33 -5.37
N ILE A 100 -8.00 11.45 -5.26
CA ILE A 100 -8.62 12.48 -4.41
C ILE A 100 -8.26 12.24 -2.94
N ALA A 101 -8.26 10.99 -2.48
CA ALA A 101 -7.90 10.64 -1.10
C ALA A 101 -6.42 10.94 -0.81
N GLU A 102 -5.50 10.59 -1.71
CA GLU A 102 -4.09 10.96 -1.62
C GLU A 102 -3.89 12.48 -1.46
N ASN A 103 -4.51 13.27 -2.34
CA ASN A 103 -4.41 14.73 -2.31
C ASN A 103 -4.94 15.30 -0.98
N LYS A 104 -6.07 14.80 -0.49
CA LYS A 104 -6.62 15.21 0.82
C LYS A 104 -5.68 14.89 1.97
N LEU A 105 -5.05 13.73 1.96
CA LEU A 105 -4.08 13.37 2.99
C LEU A 105 -2.85 14.27 2.95
N ILE A 106 -2.32 14.54 1.77
CA ILE A 106 -1.18 15.46 1.60
C ILE A 106 -1.52 16.87 2.09
N GLU A 107 -2.72 17.37 1.80
CA GLU A 107 -3.21 18.67 2.29
C GLU A 107 -3.34 18.72 3.83
N MET A 108 -3.65 17.59 4.47
CA MET A 108 -3.72 17.49 5.93
C MET A 108 -2.34 17.48 6.60
N ALA A 109 -1.27 17.18 5.86
CA ALA A 109 0.08 17.20 6.41
C ALA A 109 0.46 18.63 6.84
N PRO A 110 1.29 18.78 7.90
CA PRO A 110 1.84 20.10 8.25
C PRO A 110 2.49 20.75 7.02
N GLU A 111 2.24 22.02 6.82
CA GLU A 111 2.70 22.76 5.62
C GLU A 111 4.20 22.55 5.34
N ALA A 112 5.02 22.59 6.39
CA ALA A 112 6.47 22.39 6.28
C ALA A 112 6.90 21.01 5.77
N PHE A 113 6.04 19.99 5.82
CA PHE A 113 6.33 18.60 5.41
C PHE A 113 5.51 18.14 4.22
N ARG A 114 4.68 19.01 3.66
CA ARG A 114 3.70 18.64 2.64
C ARG A 114 4.36 18.13 1.37
N GLU A 115 5.44 18.76 0.94
CA GLU A 115 6.21 18.32 -0.22
C GLU A 115 6.91 16.98 0.02
N ASP A 116 7.44 16.76 1.23
CA ASP A 116 8.09 15.50 1.58
C ASP A 116 7.10 14.33 1.53
N TYR A 117 5.89 14.51 2.10
CA TYR A 117 4.84 13.48 2.03
C TYR A 117 4.26 13.33 0.62
N ALA A 118 4.13 14.40 -0.15
CA ALA A 118 3.72 14.30 -1.55
C ALA A 118 4.68 13.43 -2.35
N ALA A 119 5.99 13.57 -2.14
CA ALA A 119 7.01 12.76 -2.80
C ALA A 119 6.93 11.25 -2.48
N LEU A 120 6.28 10.88 -1.37
CA LEU A 120 6.09 9.49 -0.95
C LEU A 120 4.72 8.93 -1.35
N ILE A 121 3.69 9.75 -1.32
CA ILE A 121 2.28 9.33 -1.49
C ILE A 121 1.83 9.49 -2.95
N ASP A 122 2.19 10.58 -3.61
CA ASP A 122 1.74 10.85 -4.97
C ASP A 122 2.59 10.12 -6.00
N HIS A 123 1.95 9.21 -6.75
CA HIS A 123 2.60 8.41 -7.78
C HIS A 123 3.30 9.21 -8.90
N HIS A 124 2.97 10.50 -9.08
CA HIS A 124 3.67 11.36 -10.04
C HIS A 124 5.14 11.62 -9.67
N TYR A 125 5.50 11.49 -8.40
CA TYR A 125 6.88 11.62 -7.92
C TYR A 125 7.66 10.30 -7.95
N HIS A 126 7.04 9.20 -8.34
CA HIS A 126 7.66 7.89 -8.38
C HIS A 126 8.19 7.59 -9.78
N SER A 127 9.43 7.12 -9.87
CA SER A 127 9.92 6.57 -11.12
C SER A 127 9.17 5.27 -11.45
N LYS A 128 9.13 4.93 -12.74
CA LYS A 128 8.51 3.66 -13.18
C LYS A 128 9.13 2.44 -12.49
N GLU A 129 10.45 2.47 -12.28
CA GLU A 129 11.16 1.35 -11.66
C GLU A 129 10.85 1.23 -10.16
N GLU A 130 10.80 2.36 -9.43
CA GLU A 130 10.36 2.39 -8.02
C GLU A 130 8.94 1.83 -7.88
N ALA A 131 8.01 2.30 -8.69
CA ALA A 131 6.62 1.84 -8.66
C ALA A 131 6.49 0.32 -8.94
N VAL A 132 7.29 -0.22 -9.87
CA VAL A 132 7.33 -1.66 -10.17
C VAL A 132 7.82 -2.46 -8.97
N ILE A 133 8.86 -2.01 -8.26
CA ILE A 133 9.38 -2.71 -7.08
C ILE A 133 8.35 -2.71 -5.94
N VAL A 134 7.75 -1.58 -5.65
CA VAL A 134 6.70 -1.51 -4.61
C VAL A 134 5.52 -2.42 -4.96
N LYS A 135 5.06 -2.39 -6.23
CA LYS A 135 3.95 -3.26 -6.66
C LYS A 135 4.32 -4.74 -6.62
N ALA A 136 5.54 -5.11 -6.97
CA ALA A 136 6.00 -6.49 -6.86
C ALA A 136 6.02 -6.97 -5.40
N ALA A 137 6.47 -6.12 -4.48
CA ALA A 137 6.47 -6.41 -3.05
C ALA A 137 5.05 -6.59 -2.50
N ASP A 138 4.11 -5.70 -2.88
CA ASP A 138 2.69 -5.79 -2.51
C ASP A 138 2.09 -7.14 -2.96
N VAL A 139 2.28 -7.51 -4.22
CA VAL A 139 1.79 -8.80 -4.78
C VAL A 139 2.40 -9.99 -4.04
N LEU A 140 3.72 -9.96 -3.74
CA LEU A 140 4.38 -11.02 -2.98
C LEU A 140 3.82 -11.15 -1.57
N CYS A 141 3.58 -10.04 -0.88
CA CYS A 141 2.98 -10.06 0.46
C CYS A 141 1.55 -10.61 0.45
N ALA A 142 0.74 -10.21 -0.54
CA ALA A 142 -0.59 -10.77 -0.73
C ALA A 142 -0.53 -12.29 -0.99
N TYR A 143 0.41 -12.75 -1.80
CA TYR A 143 0.64 -14.17 -2.05
C TYR A 143 1.05 -14.93 -0.78
N LEU A 144 1.97 -14.38 0.02
CA LEU A 144 2.38 -14.96 1.30
C LEU A 144 1.19 -15.11 2.25
N LYS A 145 0.33 -14.08 2.34
CA LYS A 145 -0.92 -14.16 3.11
C LYS A 145 -1.79 -15.33 2.65
N THR A 146 -1.94 -15.55 1.34
CA THR A 146 -2.72 -16.70 0.85
C THR A 146 -2.10 -18.03 1.25
N LEU A 147 -0.78 -18.15 1.25
CA LEU A 147 -0.09 -19.37 1.69
C LEU A 147 -0.26 -19.63 3.19
N GLU A 148 -0.19 -18.59 4.02
CA GLU A 148 -0.41 -18.68 5.47
C GLU A 148 -1.82 -19.17 5.79
N GLU A 149 -2.84 -18.61 5.14
CA GLU A 149 -4.24 -19.01 5.32
C GLU A 149 -4.47 -20.47 4.88
N LEU A 150 -3.93 -20.87 3.73
CA LEU A 150 -4.00 -22.24 3.25
C LEU A 150 -3.30 -23.22 4.19
N ALA A 151 -2.12 -22.87 4.72
CA ALA A 151 -1.40 -23.68 5.68
C ALA A 151 -2.17 -23.82 7.01
N ALA A 152 -2.96 -22.82 7.38
CA ALA A 152 -3.88 -22.87 8.53
C ALA A 152 -5.18 -23.64 8.25
N GLY A 153 -5.34 -24.20 7.05
CA GLY A 153 -6.51 -24.99 6.66
C GLY A 153 -7.65 -24.19 6.01
N ASN A 154 -7.47 -22.90 5.79
CA ASN A 154 -8.50 -22.03 5.18
C ASN A 154 -8.53 -22.20 3.66
N GLN A 155 -9.44 -23.04 3.17
CA GLN A 155 -9.55 -23.38 1.74
C GLN A 155 -10.17 -22.26 0.90
N GLU A 156 -10.78 -21.24 1.49
CA GLU A 156 -11.32 -20.07 0.75
C GLU A 156 -10.23 -19.36 -0.06
N PHE A 157 -8.99 -19.34 0.43
CA PHE A 157 -7.86 -18.68 -0.23
C PHE A 157 -7.29 -19.46 -1.43
N LYS A 158 -7.83 -20.63 -1.78
CA LYS A 158 -7.38 -21.41 -2.94
C LYS A 158 -7.45 -20.66 -4.26
N LEU A 159 -8.50 -19.84 -4.45
CA LEU A 159 -8.71 -19.07 -5.68
C LEU A 159 -7.99 -17.71 -5.68
N ALA A 160 -7.47 -17.28 -4.53
CA ALA A 160 -6.72 -16.05 -4.41
C ALA A 160 -5.20 -16.23 -4.60
N LYS A 161 -4.73 -17.50 -4.64
CA LYS A 161 -3.33 -17.87 -4.79
C LYS A 161 -2.75 -17.60 -6.19
#